data_1fb16bc41f74efa4c9dbbf21bd411add
#
_entry.id   1fb16bc41f74efa4c9dbbf21bd411add
#
_cell.length_a   1.000
_cell.length_b   1.000
_cell.length_c   1.000
_cell.angle_alpha   90.00
_cell.angle_beta   90.00
_cell.angle_gamma   90.00
#
_symmetry.space_group_name_H-M   'P 1'
#
loop_
_entity.id
_entity.type
_entity.pdbx_description
1 polymer ?
#
loop_
_entity_poly.entity_id
_entity_poly.type
_entity_poly.pdbx_seq_one_letter_code
_entity_poly.pdbx_strand_id
1 'polypeptide(L)'
;EFPWYADGITGFVDVRDVVKAMIQLMNSNISAERFIISAENRSFDDVFNLIAKAFGKKPPHKKVTGAIAKIVWRLEAIKSYFTGKDPLVTRETAATAMAKVHFDNCKLIRVLPGFIYRSIEETITDTCQVLQQKLNSN
;
A
#
# COMPACT_ATOMS: atom_id res chain seq x y z
N GLU A 1 16.54 -1.51 10.56
CA GLU A 1 15.18 -2.06 10.68
C GLU A 1 14.26 -1.00 11.27
N PHE A 2 13.12 -0.75 10.62
CA PHE A 2 12.13 0.22 11.12
C PHE A 2 11.11 -0.53 11.99
N PRO A 3 11.05 -0.26 13.31
CA PRO A 3 10.28 -1.08 14.24
C PRO A 3 8.78 -0.72 14.31
N TRP A 4 8.35 0.36 13.63
CA TRP A 4 7.01 0.92 13.79
C TRP A 4 6.12 0.64 12.58
N TYR A 5 4.81 0.43 12.79
CA TYR A 5 3.82 0.35 11.73
C TYR A 5 2.53 1.13 12.09
N ALA A 6 1.82 1.60 11.06
CA ALA A 6 0.51 2.24 11.22
C ALA A 6 -0.61 1.19 11.28
N ASP A 7 -1.67 1.45 12.04
CA ASP A 7 -2.82 0.54 12.22
C ASP A 7 -3.95 0.82 11.21
N GLY A 8 -3.59 1.16 10.00
CA GLY A 8 -4.57 1.40 8.95
C GLY A 8 -4.87 0.16 8.12
N ILE A 9 -6.01 0.20 7.40
CA ILE A 9 -6.40 -0.76 6.38
C ILE A 9 -6.59 0.00 5.08
N THR A 10 -6.07 -0.54 3.99
CA THR A 10 -6.25 0.04 2.65
C THR A 10 -6.34 -1.06 1.58
N GLY A 11 -6.74 -0.68 0.37
CA GLY A 11 -6.76 -1.58 -0.77
C GLY A 11 -5.37 -1.70 -1.40
N PHE A 12 -4.99 -2.94 -1.70
CA PHE A 12 -3.76 -3.27 -2.41
C PHE A 12 -4.08 -3.97 -3.72
N VAL A 13 -3.25 -3.76 -4.71
CA VAL A 13 -3.38 -4.39 -6.03
C VAL A 13 -2.01 -4.51 -6.70
N ASP A 14 -1.81 -5.57 -7.47
CA ASP A 14 -0.64 -5.71 -8.34
C ASP A 14 -0.76 -4.74 -9.54
N VAL A 15 0.33 -4.06 -9.86
CA VAL A 15 0.36 -3.13 -11.01
C VAL A 15 0.05 -3.85 -12.34
N ARG A 16 0.41 -5.12 -12.46
CA ARG A 16 0.11 -5.96 -13.65
C ARG A 16 -1.40 -6.16 -13.82
N ASP A 17 -2.13 -6.28 -12.71
CA ASP A 17 -3.60 -6.39 -12.74
C ASP A 17 -4.26 -5.06 -13.09
N VAL A 18 -3.69 -3.94 -12.64
CA VAL A 18 -4.15 -2.60 -13.06
C VAL A 18 -4.02 -2.47 -14.58
N VAL A 19 -2.85 -2.80 -15.13
CA VAL A 19 -2.60 -2.75 -16.59
C VAL A 19 -3.55 -3.68 -17.34
N LYS A 20 -3.74 -4.93 -16.85
CA LYS A 20 -4.66 -5.90 -17.44
C LYS A 20 -6.10 -5.39 -17.46
N ALA A 21 -6.56 -4.80 -16.35
CA ALA A 21 -7.89 -4.21 -16.25
C ALA A 21 -8.07 -3.03 -17.23
N MET A 22 -7.07 -2.15 -17.31
CA MET A 22 -7.08 -1.02 -18.25
C MET A 22 -7.19 -1.49 -19.70
N ILE A 23 -6.35 -2.46 -20.12
CA ILE A 23 -6.38 -2.99 -21.49
C ILE A 23 -7.73 -3.64 -21.79
N GLN A 24 -8.30 -4.43 -20.88
CA GLN A 24 -9.60 -5.06 -21.06
C GLN A 24 -10.73 -4.03 -21.16
N LEU A 25 -10.72 -2.98 -20.33
CA LEU A 25 -11.69 -1.90 -20.38
C LEU A 25 -11.59 -1.09 -21.69
N MET A 26 -10.36 -0.79 -22.15
CA MET A 26 -10.12 -0.09 -23.42
C MET A 26 -10.64 -0.89 -24.64
N ASN A 27 -10.56 -2.22 -24.59
CA ASN A 27 -11.06 -3.09 -25.65
C ASN A 27 -12.55 -3.45 -25.51
N SER A 28 -13.25 -2.89 -24.52
CA SER A 28 -14.67 -3.09 -24.30
C SER A 28 -15.50 -1.93 -24.83
N ASN A 29 -16.83 -2.11 -24.90
CA ASN A 29 -17.77 -1.04 -25.25
C ASN A 29 -18.14 -0.14 -24.06
N ILE A 30 -17.43 -0.23 -22.93
CA ILE A 30 -17.73 0.51 -21.71
C ILE A 30 -17.10 1.89 -21.82
N SER A 31 -17.89 2.92 -21.65
CA SER A 31 -17.42 4.31 -21.68
C SER A 31 -18.03 5.13 -20.55
N ALA A 32 -17.37 6.22 -20.18
CA ALA A 32 -17.82 7.17 -19.15
C ALA A 32 -18.06 6.56 -17.76
N GLU A 33 -17.35 5.48 -17.42
CA GLU A 33 -17.48 4.76 -16.15
C GLU A 33 -16.21 4.88 -15.30
N ARG A 34 -16.38 4.81 -13.98
CA ARG A 34 -15.29 4.77 -13.00
C ARG A 34 -15.26 3.43 -12.29
N PHE A 35 -14.06 2.87 -12.15
CA PHE A 35 -13.81 1.59 -11.49
C PHE A 35 -12.80 1.74 -10.37
N ILE A 36 -13.05 1.04 -9.27
CA ILE A 36 -12.07 0.82 -8.21
C ILE A 36 -11.34 -0.48 -8.55
N ILE A 37 -10.02 -0.40 -8.72
CA ILE A 37 -9.16 -1.56 -8.98
C ILE A 37 -8.38 -1.84 -7.70
N SER A 38 -8.85 -2.79 -6.92
CA SER A 38 -8.25 -3.23 -5.66
C SER A 38 -8.41 -4.74 -5.55
N ALA A 39 -7.33 -5.47 -5.32
CA ALA A 39 -7.40 -6.92 -5.17
C ALA A 39 -7.89 -7.29 -3.77
N GLU A 40 -7.24 -6.77 -2.74
CA GLU A 40 -7.51 -7.12 -1.35
C GLU A 40 -7.44 -5.88 -0.45
N ASN A 41 -8.31 -5.84 0.56
CA ASN A 41 -8.20 -4.87 1.64
C ASN A 41 -7.39 -5.51 2.77
N ARG A 42 -6.19 -4.98 3.03
CA ARG A 42 -5.27 -5.52 4.05
C ARG A 42 -4.79 -4.43 5.02
N SER A 43 -4.41 -4.84 6.20
CA SER A 43 -3.74 -3.96 7.15
C SER A 43 -2.28 -3.73 6.74
N PHE A 44 -1.71 -2.58 7.12
CA PHE A 44 -0.28 -2.36 6.93
C PHE A 44 0.56 -3.36 7.71
N ASP A 45 0.07 -3.84 8.87
CA ASP A 45 0.73 -4.89 9.66
C ASP A 45 0.89 -6.17 8.85
N ASP A 46 -0.19 -6.67 8.24
CA ASP A 46 -0.16 -7.88 7.41
C ASP A 46 0.84 -7.74 6.25
N VAL A 47 0.79 -6.59 5.55
CA VAL A 47 1.67 -6.33 4.40
C VAL A 47 3.14 -6.26 4.83
N PHE A 48 3.45 -5.57 5.94
CA PHE A 48 4.82 -5.52 6.46
C PHE A 48 5.32 -6.86 6.97
N ASN A 49 4.44 -7.68 7.55
CA ASN A 49 4.78 -9.05 7.95
C ASN A 49 5.14 -9.91 6.72
N LEU A 50 4.36 -9.82 5.64
CA LEU A 50 4.66 -10.51 4.38
C LEU A 50 5.99 -10.04 3.77
N ILE A 51 6.24 -8.74 3.72
CA ILE A 51 7.51 -8.17 3.24
C ILE A 51 8.68 -8.66 4.09
N ALA A 52 8.55 -8.61 5.41
CA ALA A 52 9.59 -9.05 6.33
C ALA A 52 9.92 -10.55 6.14
N LYS A 53 8.87 -11.38 5.97
CA LYS A 53 9.01 -12.80 5.67
C LYS A 53 9.75 -13.04 4.36
N ALA A 54 9.39 -12.30 3.29
CA ALA A 54 10.02 -12.43 1.98
C ALA A 54 11.51 -12.03 1.99
N PHE A 55 11.91 -11.05 2.82
CA PHE A 55 13.30 -10.65 3.00
C PHE A 55 14.05 -11.44 4.08
N GLY A 56 13.42 -12.36 4.80
CA GLY A 56 14.03 -13.07 5.93
C GLY A 56 14.40 -12.14 7.09
N LYS A 57 13.65 -11.03 7.26
CA LYS A 57 13.88 -10.02 8.30
C LYS A 57 12.80 -10.06 9.38
N LYS A 58 13.11 -9.48 10.54
CA LYS A 58 12.11 -9.34 11.61
C LYS A 58 11.07 -8.29 11.22
N PRO A 59 9.77 -8.59 11.39
CA PRO A 59 8.72 -7.63 11.09
C PRO A 59 8.71 -6.48 12.10
N PRO A 60 8.15 -5.31 11.73
CA PRO A 60 7.89 -4.25 12.68
C PRO A 60 6.91 -4.74 13.75
N HIS A 61 7.18 -4.41 15.01
CA HIS A 61 6.42 -4.93 16.15
C HIS A 61 5.80 -3.84 17.01
N LYS A 62 6.07 -2.56 16.69
CA LYS A 62 5.55 -1.42 17.47
C LYS A 62 4.45 -0.71 16.70
N LYS A 63 3.23 -0.82 17.20
CA LYS A 63 2.08 -0.14 16.65
C LYS A 63 2.14 1.37 16.94
N VAL A 64 2.00 2.19 15.91
CA VAL A 64 1.81 3.63 16.05
C VAL A 64 0.37 3.88 16.48
N THR A 65 0.17 4.42 17.67
CA THR A 65 -1.15 4.86 18.14
C THR A 65 -1.44 6.29 17.67
N GLY A 66 -2.73 6.69 17.64
CA GLY A 66 -3.12 8.04 17.27
C GLY A 66 -2.47 9.15 18.13
N ALA A 67 -2.15 8.84 19.40
CA ALA A 67 -1.41 9.76 20.28
C ALA A 67 0.04 9.94 19.82
N ILE A 68 0.73 8.84 19.49
CA ILE A 68 2.10 8.85 18.96
C ILE A 68 2.13 9.56 17.61
N ALA A 69 1.21 9.27 16.71
CA ALA A 69 1.10 9.94 15.41
C ALA A 69 0.96 11.46 15.57
N LYS A 70 0.14 11.93 16.54
CA LYS A 70 -0.01 13.36 16.86
C LYS A 70 1.27 14.02 17.38
N ILE A 71 2.11 13.30 18.07
CA ILE A 71 3.41 13.82 18.53
C ILE A 71 4.42 13.86 17.39
N VAL A 72 4.51 12.79 16.62
CA VAL A 72 5.48 12.65 15.52
C VAL A 72 5.31 13.76 14.47
N TRP A 73 4.09 14.00 13.96
CA TRP A 73 3.90 15.04 12.97
C TRP A 73 4.20 16.45 13.50
N ARG A 74 3.95 16.72 14.79
CA ARG A 74 4.30 18.00 15.41
C ARG A 74 5.81 18.20 15.50
N LEU A 75 6.53 17.15 15.89
CA LEU A 75 8.00 17.20 15.94
C LEU A 75 8.60 17.37 14.54
N GLU A 76 8.07 16.69 13.53
CA GLU A 76 8.48 16.86 12.14
C GLU A 76 8.15 18.28 11.62
N ALA A 77 7.01 18.85 11.98
CA ALA A 77 6.67 20.23 11.61
C ALA A 77 7.64 21.25 12.23
N ILE A 78 8.00 21.08 13.50
CA ILE A 78 9.00 21.91 14.19
C ILE A 78 10.37 21.77 13.52
N LYS A 79 10.80 20.55 13.26
CA LYS A 79 12.05 20.25 12.58
C LYS A 79 12.10 20.87 11.16
N SER A 80 11.01 20.75 10.41
CA SER A 80 10.82 21.36 9.09
C SER A 80 10.98 22.88 9.15
N TYR A 81 10.38 23.53 10.15
CA TYR A 81 10.53 24.97 10.37
C TYR A 81 11.98 25.42 10.58
N PHE A 82 12.76 24.65 11.35
CA PHE A 82 14.17 24.98 11.62
C PHE A 82 15.12 24.57 10.49
N THR A 83 14.80 23.53 9.74
CA THR A 83 15.71 22.99 8.71
C THR A 83 15.38 23.47 7.30
N GLY A 84 14.21 24.09 7.08
CA GLY A 84 13.73 24.51 5.75
C GLY A 84 13.41 23.36 4.80
N LYS A 85 13.38 22.11 5.31
CA LYS A 85 13.05 20.89 4.53
C LYS A 85 11.59 20.52 4.74
N ASP A 86 10.94 20.00 3.70
CA ASP A 86 9.56 19.52 3.80
C ASP A 86 9.43 18.40 4.84
N PRO A 87 8.36 18.43 5.66
CA PRO A 87 8.16 17.41 6.70
C PRO A 87 7.84 16.06 6.04
N LEU A 88 8.52 15.00 6.50
CA LEU A 88 8.27 13.63 6.02
C LEU A 88 6.89 13.11 6.42
N VAL A 89 6.37 13.59 7.55
CA VAL A 89 5.06 13.19 8.08
C VAL A 89 4.23 14.45 8.34
N THR A 90 3.15 14.62 7.58
CA THR A 90 2.16 15.66 7.81
C THR A 90 1.00 15.12 8.66
N ARG A 91 0.15 16.02 9.15
CA ARG A 91 -1.09 15.62 9.84
C ARG A 91 -1.98 14.76 8.95
N GLU A 92 -2.05 15.07 7.67
CA GLU A 92 -2.88 14.36 6.68
C GLU A 92 -2.34 12.97 6.40
N THR A 93 -1.03 12.84 6.14
CA THR A 93 -0.40 11.53 5.90
C THR A 93 -0.50 10.63 7.13
N ALA A 94 -0.35 11.19 8.34
CA ALA A 94 -0.53 10.44 9.58
C ALA A 94 -1.99 9.98 9.77
N ALA A 95 -2.97 10.83 9.46
CA ALA A 95 -4.38 10.48 9.55
C ALA A 95 -4.77 9.40 8.53
N THR A 96 -4.28 9.53 7.28
CA THR A 96 -4.53 8.56 6.20
C THR A 96 -3.91 7.19 6.52
N ALA A 97 -2.69 7.17 7.06
CA ALA A 97 -2.03 5.93 7.45
C ALA A 97 -2.73 5.18 8.60
N MET A 98 -3.53 5.88 9.40
CA MET A 98 -4.32 5.31 10.50
C MET A 98 -5.77 4.98 10.09
N ALA A 99 -6.19 5.41 8.90
CA ALA A 99 -7.56 5.19 8.44
C ALA A 99 -7.79 3.71 8.08
N LYS A 100 -8.98 3.21 8.39
CA LYS A 100 -9.43 1.87 8.00
C LYS A 100 -10.41 2.02 6.86
N VAL A 101 -9.88 1.99 5.64
CA VAL A 101 -10.67 2.16 4.40
C VAL A 101 -10.77 0.83 3.69
N HIS A 102 -11.99 0.44 3.34
CA HIS A 102 -12.26 -0.75 2.56
C HIS A 102 -12.76 -0.32 1.18
N PHE A 103 -12.13 -0.84 0.15
CA PHE A 103 -12.51 -0.60 -1.23
C PHE A 103 -13.32 -1.77 -1.76
N ASP A 104 -14.44 -1.47 -2.43
CA ASP A 104 -15.27 -2.45 -3.09
C ASP A 104 -14.90 -2.52 -4.58
N ASN A 105 -14.42 -3.68 -5.01
CA ASN A 105 -14.02 -3.97 -6.39
C ASN A 105 -15.08 -4.73 -7.20
N CYS A 106 -16.24 -5.01 -6.62
CA CYS A 106 -17.30 -5.84 -7.23
C CYS A 106 -17.76 -5.32 -8.59
N LYS A 107 -17.73 -4.00 -8.81
CA LYS A 107 -18.13 -3.40 -10.10
C LYS A 107 -17.23 -3.88 -11.23
N LEU A 108 -15.90 -3.89 -11.04
CA LEU A 108 -14.97 -4.33 -12.07
C LEU A 108 -15.18 -5.81 -12.42
N ILE A 109 -15.28 -6.67 -11.42
CA ILE A 109 -15.47 -8.12 -11.60
C ILE A 109 -16.78 -8.43 -12.34
N ARG A 110 -17.84 -7.65 -12.06
CA ARG A 110 -19.14 -7.79 -12.70
C ARG A 110 -19.10 -7.44 -14.18
N VAL A 111 -18.30 -6.44 -14.54
CA VAL A 111 -18.19 -5.89 -15.89
C VAL A 111 -17.17 -6.62 -16.74
N LEU A 112 -16.14 -7.18 -16.12
CA LEU A 112 -15.12 -8.01 -16.75
C LEU A 112 -15.22 -9.46 -16.24
N PRO A 113 -16.17 -10.26 -16.72
CA PRO A 113 -16.33 -11.64 -16.27
C PRO A 113 -15.06 -12.44 -16.61
N GLY A 114 -14.52 -13.15 -15.61
CA GLY A 114 -13.27 -13.88 -15.75
C GLY A 114 -12.00 -13.06 -15.40
N PHE A 115 -12.12 -11.80 -14.97
CA PHE A 115 -11.02 -11.08 -14.41
C PHE A 115 -10.68 -11.64 -13.03
N ILE A 116 -9.43 -12.09 -12.87
CA ILE A 116 -8.92 -12.63 -11.61
C ILE A 116 -7.72 -11.78 -11.20
N TYR A 117 -7.75 -11.29 -9.97
CA TYR A 117 -6.64 -10.59 -9.33
C TYR A 117 -5.58 -11.59 -8.87
N ARG A 118 -4.31 -11.17 -8.88
CA ARG A 118 -3.23 -11.85 -8.17
C ARG A 118 -3.39 -11.65 -6.67
N SER A 119 -2.96 -12.63 -5.89
CA SER A 119 -2.89 -12.45 -4.45
C SER A 119 -1.80 -11.43 -4.09
N ILE A 120 -2.05 -10.65 -3.04
CA ILE A 120 -1.05 -9.68 -2.55
C ILE A 120 0.19 -10.38 -2.01
N GLU A 121 0.05 -11.59 -1.49
CA GLU A 121 1.14 -12.42 -1.01
C GLU A 121 2.12 -12.81 -2.13
N GLU A 122 1.59 -13.24 -3.28
CA GLU A 122 2.36 -13.53 -4.49
C GLU A 122 3.03 -12.27 -5.03
N THR A 123 2.28 -11.16 -5.12
CA THR A 123 2.78 -9.86 -5.57
C THR A 123 3.96 -9.37 -4.74
N ILE A 124 3.86 -9.45 -3.42
CA ILE A 124 4.93 -9.06 -2.49
C ILE A 124 6.15 -9.96 -2.68
N THR A 125 5.94 -11.26 -2.77
CA THR A 125 7.04 -12.23 -2.97
C THR A 125 7.83 -11.94 -4.25
N ASP A 126 7.13 -11.79 -5.37
CA ASP A 126 7.73 -11.44 -6.66
C ASP A 126 8.52 -10.12 -6.59
N THR A 127 7.90 -9.08 -6.00
CA THR A 127 8.53 -7.76 -5.89
C THR A 127 9.79 -7.81 -5.02
N CYS A 128 9.74 -8.51 -3.91
CA CYS A 128 10.90 -8.66 -3.01
C CYS A 128 12.04 -9.44 -3.70
N GLN A 129 11.74 -10.46 -4.49
CA GLN A 129 12.76 -11.20 -5.26
C GLN A 129 13.46 -10.29 -6.28
N VAL A 130 12.71 -9.51 -7.04
CA VAL A 130 13.28 -8.55 -8.02
C VAL A 130 14.15 -7.51 -7.32
N LEU A 131 13.74 -7.00 -6.17
CA LEU A 131 14.53 -6.05 -5.39
C LEU A 131 15.82 -6.67 -4.84
N GLN A 132 15.76 -7.91 -4.34
CA GLN A 132 16.95 -8.63 -3.88
C GLN A 132 17.96 -8.85 -5.00
N GLN A 133 17.50 -9.24 -6.19
CA GLN A 133 18.36 -9.39 -7.36
C GLN A 133 19.06 -8.09 -7.74
N LYS A 134 18.33 -6.97 -7.76
CA LYS A 134 18.91 -5.65 -8.05
C LYS A 134 19.92 -5.19 -7.01
N LEU A 135 19.70 -5.49 -5.73
CA LEU A 135 20.62 -5.14 -4.65
C LEU A 135 21.91 -5.97 -4.68
N ASN A 136 21.83 -7.21 -5.16
CA ASN A 136 22.98 -8.11 -5.26
C ASN A 136 23.81 -7.89 -6.56
N SER A 137 23.25 -7.16 -7.53
CA SER A 137 23.92 -6.85 -8.82
C SER A 137 24.62 -5.48 -8.84
N ASN A 138 24.54 -4.71 -7.77
CA ASN A 138 25.29 -3.46 -7.51
C ASN A 138 26.38 -3.67 -6.45
#